data_a5a5a5a0a77331b0ecdafa25424440e4
#
_entry.id   a5a5a5a0a77331b0ecdafa25424440e4
#
_cell.length_a   1.000
_cell.length_b   1.000
_cell.length_c   1.000
_cell.angle_alpha   90.00
_cell.angle_beta   90.00
_cell.angle_gamma   90.00
#
_symmetry.space_group_name_H-M   'P 1'
#
loop_
_entity.id
_entity.type
_entity.pdbx_description
1 polymer ?
#
loop_
_entity_poly.entity_id
_entity_poly.type
_entity_poly.pdbx_seq_one_letter_code
_entity_poly.pdbx_strand_id
1 'polypeptide(L)' 'MCLAIPLQLIEINGKTAVGEAMGMRREIRVDFIQDPRPGDYVIVHAGFAIERLPEQQALEDLESWEELDEALR' A
#
# COMPACT_ATOMS: atom_id res chain seq x y z
N MET A 1 5.93 17.12 1.71
CA MET A 1 6.32 15.82 2.30
C MET A 1 5.34 14.76 1.85
N CYS A 2 5.84 13.71 1.27
CA CYS A 2 4.99 12.66 0.77
C CYS A 2 4.67 11.67 1.90
N LEU A 3 3.42 11.61 2.30
CA LEU A 3 2.98 10.66 3.32
C LEU A 3 2.46 9.43 2.60
N ALA A 4 3.32 8.47 2.40
CA ALA A 4 2.98 7.25 1.69
C ALA A 4 2.53 6.18 2.68
N ILE A 5 1.27 5.77 2.57
CA ILE A 5 0.71 4.70 3.38
C ILE A 5 0.89 3.40 2.60
N PRO A 6 1.45 2.35 3.22
CA PRO A 6 1.55 1.06 2.55
C PRO A 6 0.16 0.49 2.24
N LEU A 7 0.00 -0.01 1.03
CA LEU A 7 -1.22 -0.68 0.61
C LEU A 7 -0.94 -2.15 0.41
N GLN A 8 -1.84 -3.00 0.90
CA GLN A 8 -1.75 -4.43 0.68
C GLN A 8 -2.46 -4.77 -0.63
N LEU A 9 -1.77 -5.46 -1.51
CA LEU A 9 -2.36 -5.90 -2.76
C LEU A 9 -3.36 -7.02 -2.49
N ILE A 10 -4.58 -6.86 -2.98
CA ILE A 10 -5.64 -7.85 -2.80
C ILE A 10 -5.86 -8.64 -4.09
N GLU A 11 -5.90 -7.94 -5.20
CA GLU A 11 -6.17 -8.54 -6.49
C GLU A 11 -5.26 -7.89 -7.53
N ILE A 12 -4.74 -8.70 -8.46
CA ILE A 12 -3.84 -8.21 -9.49
C ILE A 12 -4.40 -8.60 -10.85
N ASN A 13 -4.51 -7.61 -11.73
CA ASN A 13 -5.02 -7.77 -13.09
C ASN A 13 -4.04 -7.17 -14.08
N GLY A 14 -3.05 -7.95 -14.50
CA GLY A 14 -2.02 -7.46 -15.40
C GLY A 14 -1.15 -6.39 -14.74
N LYS A 15 -1.23 -5.17 -15.24
CA LYS A 15 -0.45 -4.04 -14.72
C LYS A 15 -1.23 -3.17 -13.75
N THR A 16 -2.46 -3.56 -13.42
CA THR A 16 -3.26 -2.89 -12.42
C THR A 16 -3.52 -3.82 -11.25
N ALA A 17 -3.84 -3.25 -10.11
CA ALA A 17 -4.12 -4.03 -8.91
C ALA A 17 -5.06 -3.26 -8.01
N VAL A 18 -5.71 -3.98 -7.10
CA VAL A 18 -6.48 -3.36 -6.03
C VAL A 18 -5.67 -3.44 -4.76
N GLY A 19 -5.39 -2.28 -4.17
CA GLY A 19 -4.71 -2.18 -2.89
C GLY A 19 -5.66 -1.74 -1.80
N GLU A 20 -5.42 -2.21 -0.58
CA GLU A 20 -6.23 -1.86 0.57
C GLU A 20 -5.35 -1.38 1.72
N ALA A 21 -5.81 -0.31 2.38
CA ALA A 21 -5.19 0.17 3.61
C ALA A 21 -6.26 0.84 4.46
N MET A 22 -6.27 0.52 5.75
CA MET A 22 -7.17 1.16 6.71
C MET A 22 -8.65 1.12 6.29
N GLY A 23 -9.07 0.00 5.68
CA GLY A 23 -10.44 -0.21 5.24
C GLY A 23 -10.79 0.44 3.91
N MET A 24 -9.85 1.11 3.27
CA MET A 24 -10.06 1.75 1.97
C MET A 24 -9.39 0.94 0.86
N ARG A 25 -10.12 0.74 -0.23
CA ARG A 25 -9.61 0.05 -1.42
C ARG A 25 -9.41 1.03 -2.55
N ARG A 26 -8.31 0.86 -3.28
CA ARG A 26 -8.00 1.69 -4.43
C ARG A 26 -7.45 0.86 -5.56
N GLU A 27 -7.80 1.23 -6.79
CA GLU A 27 -7.15 0.68 -7.97
C GLU A 27 -5.84 1.43 -8.19
N ILE A 28 -4.76 0.68 -8.35
CA ILE A 28 -3.43 1.24 -8.52
C ILE A 28 -2.73 0.53 -9.68
N ARG A 29 -1.69 1.20 -10.20
CA ARG A 29 -0.83 0.62 -11.24
C ARG A 29 0.38 -0.04 -10.58
N VAL A 30 0.73 -1.21 -11.07
CA VAL A 30 1.88 -1.96 -10.55
C VAL A 30 2.97 -2.14 -11.60
N ASP A 31 3.05 -1.20 -12.54
CA ASP A 31 4.03 -1.24 -13.64
C ASP A 31 5.47 -1.30 -13.14
N PHE A 32 5.75 -0.66 -12.00
CA PHE A 32 7.10 -0.59 -11.46
C PHE A 32 7.43 -1.71 -10.48
N ILE A 33 6.45 -2.54 -10.14
CA ILE A 33 6.66 -3.65 -9.21
C ILE A 33 6.90 -4.91 -10.02
N GLN A 34 8.02 -5.57 -9.75
CA GLN A 34 8.36 -6.82 -10.41
C GLN A 34 7.63 -7.97 -9.73
N ASP A 35 6.89 -8.74 -10.51
CA ASP A 35 6.17 -9.92 -10.05
C ASP A 35 5.23 -9.63 -8.86
N PRO A 36 4.27 -8.71 -9.02
CA PRO A 36 3.36 -8.38 -7.91
C PRO A 36 2.45 -9.56 -7.60
N ARG A 37 2.20 -9.78 -6.31
CA ARG A 37 1.35 -10.88 -5.84
C ARG A 37 0.35 -10.39 -4.80
N PRO A 38 -0.83 -11.03 -4.71
CA PRO A 38 -1.76 -10.73 -3.63
C PRO A 38 -1.10 -10.94 -2.26
N GLY A 39 -1.33 -10.02 -1.35
CA GLY A 39 -0.70 -10.05 -0.03
C GLY A 39 0.55 -9.19 0.08
N ASP A 40 1.14 -8.78 -1.04
CA ASP A 40 2.30 -7.89 -1.01
C ASP A 40 1.91 -6.50 -0.53
N TYR A 41 2.82 -5.84 0.18
CA TYR A 41 2.66 -4.45 0.59
C TYR A 41 3.50 -3.56 -0.30
N VAL A 42 2.90 -2.47 -0.77
CA VAL A 42 3.57 -1.54 -1.66
C VAL A 42 3.33 -0.10 -1.22
N ILE A 43 4.30 0.76 -1.51
CA ILE A 43 4.15 2.20 -1.34
C ILE A 43 3.58 2.76 -2.64
N VAL A 44 2.52 3.54 -2.54
CA VAL A 44 1.83 4.11 -3.69
C VAL A 44 2.00 5.63 -3.69
N HIS A 45 2.36 6.17 -4.83
CA HIS A 45 2.46 7.61 -5.04
C HIS A 45 1.83 7.95 -6.40
N ALA A 46 0.88 8.89 -6.39
CA ALA A 46 0.19 9.34 -7.60
C ALA A 46 -0.49 8.19 -8.37
N GLY A 47 -0.98 7.18 -7.65
CA GLY A 47 -1.66 6.04 -8.25
C GLY A 47 -0.77 4.93 -8.74
N PHE A 48 0.56 5.06 -8.59
CA PHE A 48 1.53 4.05 -8.98
C PHE A 48 2.19 3.44 -7.75
N ALA A 49 2.24 2.11 -7.72
CA ALA A 49 3.05 1.41 -6.72
C ALA A 49 4.51 1.55 -7.13
N ILE A 50 5.30 2.18 -6.28
CA ILE A 50 6.69 2.51 -6.60
C ILE A 50 7.70 1.61 -5.90
N GLU A 51 7.32 1.00 -4.79
CA GLU A 51 8.24 0.18 -4.01
C GLU A 51 7.47 -0.89 -3.25
N ARG A 52 8.05 -2.09 -3.18
CA ARG A 52 7.54 -3.18 -2.35
C ARG A 52 8.20 -3.12 -0.98
N LEU A 53 7.40 -3.28 0.06
CA LEU A 53 7.92 -3.30 1.43
C LEU A 53 7.86 -4.71 2.00
N PRO A 54 8.82 -5.09 2.86
CA PRO A 54 8.66 -6.29 3.68
C PRO A 54 7.40 -6.20 4.52
N GLU A 55 6.69 -7.30 4.69
CA GLU A 55 5.45 -7.33 5.45
C GLU A 55 5.60 -6.72 6.84
N GLN A 56 6.67 -7.06 7.53
CA GLN A 56 6.91 -6.56 8.87
C GLN A 56 7.00 -5.03 8.90
N GLN A 57 7.73 -4.44 7.96
CA GLN A 57 7.85 -2.98 7.89
C GLN A 57 6.51 -2.33 7.56
N ALA A 58 5.75 -2.92 6.66
CA ALA A 58 4.44 -2.39 6.29
C ALA A 58 3.47 -2.41 7.47
N LEU A 59 3.49 -3.47 8.26
CA LEU A 59 2.65 -3.57 9.44
C LEU A 59 3.02 -2.53 10.50
N GLU A 60 4.32 -2.30 10.69
CA GLU A 60 4.79 -1.27 11.61
C GLU A 60 4.36 0.13 11.15
N ASP A 61 4.50 0.41 9.87
CA ASP A 61 4.10 1.69 9.29
C ASP A 61 2.59 1.91 9.41
N LEU A 62 1.79 0.90 9.12
CA LEU A 62 0.34 0.99 9.26
C LEU A 62 -0.08 1.22 10.70
N GLU A 63 0.57 0.58 11.65
CA GLU A 63 0.30 0.78 13.07
C GLU A 63 0.59 2.23 13.46
N SER A 64 1.68 2.80 12.99
CA SER A 64 2.03 4.19 13.24
C SER A 64 0.96 5.15 12.68
N TRP A 65 0.45 4.87 11.49
CA TRP A 65 -0.62 5.67 10.89
C TRP A 65 -1.91 5.59 11.68
N GLU A 66 -2.27 4.43 12.18
CA GLU A 66 -3.46 4.26 13.01
C GLU A 66 -3.35 5.02 14.31
N GLU A 67 -2.19 4.98 14.95
CA GLU A 67 -1.94 5.75 16.18
C GLU A 67 -2.05 7.24 15.92
N LEU A 68 -1.50 7.71 14.82
CA LEU A 68 -1.58 9.13 14.46
C LEU A 68 -3.03 9.56 14.22
N ASP A 69 -3.79 8.75 13.53
CA ASP A 69 -5.20 9.02 13.25
C ASP A 69 -6.00 9.16 14.55
N GLU A 70 -5.78 8.26 15.50
CA GLU A 70 -6.43 8.33 16.80
C GLU A 70 -6.03 9.59 17.57
N ALA A 71 -4.78 9.99 17.49
CA ALA A 71 -4.29 11.17 18.19
C ALA A 71 -4.87 12.46 17.63
N LEU A 72 -5.30 12.45 16.35
CA LEU A 72 -5.84 13.62 15.70
C LEU A 72 -7.36 13.75 15.81
N ARG A 73 -8.03 12.80 16.39
CA ARG A 73 -9.48 12.81 16.56
C ARG A 73 -9.93 13.66 17.72
#